data_d3476808f69cbab33bf637f968008b71
#
_entry.id   d3476808f69cbab33bf637f968008b71
#
_cell.length_a   1.000
_cell.length_b   1.000
_cell.length_c   1.000
_cell.angle_alpha   90.00
_cell.angle_beta   90.00
_cell.angle_gamma   90.00
#
_symmetry.space_group_name_H-M   'P 1'
#
loop_
_entity.id
_entity.type
_entity.pdbx_description
1 polymer ?
#
loop_
_entity_poly.entity_id
_entity_poly.type
_entity_poly.pdbx_seq_one_letter_code
_entity_poly.pdbx_strand_id
1 'polypeptide(L)'
;MDFLAPFFAAIGVAAASIPIVLHMLRRAPTQDMPFSVVRFLKPSQPKLTKRSNIEHWPLMLLRILALVLIGLGFARPFLREVVTTESDGDVVQAVTILVDKSASMRREGIYEQVQQIVRETVDELGDQDQLSVVAFSDTTVRLLDREKWTAANSGERSALIEGVVDTYEPDWMSTNTGSAMRIAADELAQESQERLN
;
A
#
# COMPACT_ATOMS: atom_id res chain seq x y z
N MET A 1 9.48 4.90 3.74
CA MET A 1 8.04 5.16 3.56
C MET A 1 7.80 5.39 2.08
N ASP A 2 7.06 4.51 1.47
CA ASP A 2 6.70 4.62 0.06
C ASP A 2 5.24 5.04 -0.07
N PHE A 3 4.91 5.69 -1.17
CA PHE A 3 3.54 6.14 -1.43
C PHE A 3 3.01 5.40 -2.65
N LEU A 4 1.84 4.83 -2.55
CA LEU A 4 1.18 4.16 -3.68
C LEU A 4 0.83 5.18 -4.79
N ALA A 5 0.54 6.41 -4.40
CA ALA A 5 0.19 7.49 -5.30
C ALA A 5 0.81 8.84 -4.85
N PRO A 6 2.13 9.04 -5.05
CA PRO A 6 2.87 10.22 -4.57
C PRO A 6 2.34 11.54 -5.14
N PHE A 7 1.69 11.50 -6.29
CA PHE A 7 1.07 12.65 -6.92
C PHE A 7 0.00 13.32 -6.03
N PHE A 8 -0.80 12.55 -5.29
CA PHE A 8 -1.81 13.09 -4.38
C PHE A 8 -1.19 13.75 -3.14
N ALA A 9 -0.04 13.27 -2.67
CA ALA A 9 0.70 13.94 -1.61
C ALA A 9 1.17 15.33 -2.06
N ALA A 10 1.72 15.42 -3.28
CA ALA A 10 2.15 16.70 -3.86
C ALA A 10 0.97 17.68 -4.04
N ILE A 11 -0.18 17.20 -4.51
CA ILE A 11 -1.40 18.02 -4.62
C ILE A 11 -1.87 18.49 -3.24
N GLY A 12 -1.86 17.64 -2.22
CA GLY A 12 -2.24 18.00 -0.86
C GLY A 12 -1.38 19.13 -0.28
N VAL A 13 -0.07 19.04 -0.47
CA VAL A 13 0.88 20.10 -0.07
C VAL A 13 0.65 21.37 -0.86
N ALA A 14 0.46 21.29 -2.17
CA ALA A 14 0.16 22.46 -3.00
C ALA A 14 -1.17 23.11 -2.59
N ALA A 15 -2.22 22.34 -2.31
CA ALA A 15 -3.50 22.85 -1.85
C ALA A 15 -3.42 23.52 -0.47
N ALA A 16 -2.50 23.10 0.40
CA ALA A 16 -2.26 23.71 1.71
C ALA A 16 -1.74 25.17 1.59
N SER A 17 -1.18 25.57 0.44
CA SER A 17 -0.79 26.95 0.18
C SER A 17 -1.99 27.90 -0.01
N ILE A 18 -3.15 27.40 -0.45
CA ILE A 18 -4.35 28.19 -0.75
C ILE A 18 -4.85 28.97 0.48
N PRO A 19 -5.05 28.36 1.67
CA PRO A 19 -5.46 29.09 2.87
C PRO A 19 -4.48 30.18 3.27
N ILE A 20 -3.17 29.98 3.05
CA ILE A 20 -2.13 30.95 3.36
C ILE A 20 -2.26 32.16 2.43
N VAL A 21 -2.36 31.92 1.13
CA VAL A 21 -2.51 33.00 0.13
C VAL A 21 -3.82 33.77 0.36
N LEU A 22 -4.93 33.08 0.59
CA LEU A 22 -6.22 33.70 0.87
C LEU A 22 -6.19 34.52 2.17
N HIS A 23 -5.46 34.05 3.19
CA HIS A 23 -5.30 34.80 4.43
C HIS A 23 -4.49 36.07 4.23
N MET A 24 -3.43 36.02 3.41
CA MET A 24 -2.63 37.20 3.06
C MET A 24 -3.39 38.20 2.19
N LEU A 25 -4.25 37.71 1.29
CA LEU A 25 -5.07 38.55 0.40
C LEU A 25 -6.30 39.16 1.09
N ARG A 26 -6.68 38.66 2.26
CA ARG A 26 -7.83 39.17 3.01
C ARG A 26 -7.49 40.56 3.55
N ARG A 27 -7.88 41.60 2.77
CA ARG A 27 -7.89 42.99 3.26
C ARG A 27 -9.03 43.10 4.29
N ALA A 28 -8.71 43.58 5.46
CA ALA A 28 -9.74 43.96 6.43
C ALA A 28 -10.64 45.00 5.74
N PRO A 29 -11.98 44.78 5.68
CA PRO A 29 -12.87 45.80 5.18
C PRO A 29 -12.77 47.02 6.11
N THR A 30 -12.26 48.10 5.61
CA THR A 30 -12.34 49.38 6.29
C THR A 30 -13.80 49.81 6.18
N GLN A 31 -14.58 49.53 7.18
CA GLN A 31 -15.95 49.99 7.25
C GLN A 31 -15.89 51.45 7.68
N ASP A 32 -15.82 52.32 6.71
CA ASP A 32 -15.98 53.76 6.90
C ASP A 32 -17.45 54.02 7.28
N MET A 33 -17.73 54.13 8.57
CA MET A 33 -19.02 54.63 9.01
C MET A 33 -19.00 56.17 8.90
N PRO A 34 -19.78 56.76 8.02
CA PRO A 34 -19.90 58.21 7.97
C PRO A 34 -20.64 58.74 9.18
N PHE A 35 -19.88 59.11 10.19
CA PHE A 35 -20.44 59.80 11.36
C PHE A 35 -20.60 61.31 10.99
N SER A 36 -21.83 61.76 10.94
CA SER A 36 -22.14 63.14 10.57
C SER A 36 -21.61 64.23 11.52
N VAL A 37 -20.98 63.85 12.63
CA VAL A 37 -20.48 64.80 13.66
C VAL A 37 -18.94 65.00 13.55
N VAL A 38 -18.27 64.39 12.58
CA VAL A 38 -16.80 64.50 12.40
C VAL A 38 -16.32 65.93 12.02
N ARG A 39 -17.25 66.82 11.68
CA ARG A 39 -16.91 68.21 11.24
C ARG A 39 -16.26 69.04 12.36
N PHE A 40 -16.33 68.60 13.61
CA PHE A 40 -15.76 69.32 14.76
C PHE A 40 -14.51 68.68 15.35
N LEU A 41 -14.05 67.52 14.84
CA LEU A 41 -12.82 66.87 15.32
C LEU A 41 -11.62 67.36 14.49
N LYS A 42 -10.63 67.95 15.19
CA LYS A 42 -9.34 68.23 14.54
C LYS A 42 -8.72 66.96 14.00
N PRO A 43 -8.19 66.94 12.76
CA PRO A 43 -7.54 65.80 12.20
C PRO A 43 -6.29 65.47 13.02
N SER A 44 -6.39 64.47 13.89
CA SER A 44 -5.24 63.80 14.46
C SER A 44 -4.62 62.94 13.39
N GLN A 45 -3.31 63.06 13.20
CA GLN A 45 -2.58 62.25 12.21
C GLN A 45 -2.83 60.78 12.52
N PRO A 46 -3.35 59.98 11.57
CA PRO A 46 -3.55 58.57 11.81
C PRO A 46 -2.17 57.95 11.99
N LYS A 47 -1.88 57.48 13.22
CA LYS A 47 -0.78 56.52 13.42
C LYS A 47 -1.10 55.31 12.63
N LEU A 48 -0.43 55.14 11.47
CA LEU A 48 -0.47 53.93 10.66
C LEU A 48 0.20 52.78 11.45
N THR A 49 -0.45 52.32 12.48
CA THR A 49 -0.07 51.06 13.14
C THR A 49 -0.58 49.94 12.23
N LYS A 50 0.23 49.61 11.25
CA LYS A 50 0.01 48.42 10.40
C LYS A 50 0.31 47.20 11.22
N ARG A 51 -0.46 46.98 12.27
CA ARG A 51 -0.44 45.74 13.04
C ARG A 51 -1.35 44.79 12.30
N SER A 52 -0.78 44.03 11.37
CA SER A 52 -1.43 42.84 10.84
C SER A 52 -1.56 41.85 12.00
N ASN A 53 -2.62 42.04 12.78
CA ASN A 53 -3.00 41.02 13.73
C ASN A 53 -3.52 39.84 12.89
N ILE A 54 -2.82 38.74 12.92
CA ILE A 54 -3.29 37.48 12.37
C ILE A 54 -4.44 37.00 13.27
N GLU A 55 -5.62 37.59 13.07
CA GLU A 55 -6.84 37.09 13.70
C GLU A 55 -7.17 35.74 13.08
N HIS A 56 -7.48 34.76 13.95
CA HIS A 56 -7.87 33.40 13.56
C HIS A 56 -6.77 32.50 12.96
N TRP A 57 -5.50 32.72 13.34
CA TRP A 57 -4.42 31.82 12.93
C TRP A 57 -4.68 30.33 13.27
N PRO A 58 -5.37 29.96 14.40
CA PRO A 58 -5.69 28.57 14.69
C PRO A 58 -6.65 27.97 13.66
N LEU A 59 -7.59 28.77 13.13
CA LEU A 59 -8.53 28.34 12.10
C LEU A 59 -7.82 28.11 10.76
N MET A 60 -6.84 28.96 10.44
CA MET A 60 -6.00 28.79 9.26
C MET A 60 -5.18 27.50 9.35
N LEU A 61 -4.56 27.25 10.52
CA LEU A 61 -3.78 26.04 10.77
C LEU A 61 -4.63 24.78 10.66
N LEU A 62 -5.85 24.80 11.20
CA LEU A 62 -6.80 23.69 11.10
C LEU A 62 -7.16 23.38 9.64
N ARG A 63 -7.34 24.40 8.80
CA ARG A 63 -7.64 24.22 7.37
C ARG A 63 -6.44 23.62 6.62
N ILE A 64 -5.24 24.09 6.90
CA ILE A 64 -4.01 23.54 6.33
C ILE A 64 -3.87 22.07 6.74
N LEU A 65 -4.04 21.76 8.03
CA LEU A 65 -3.96 20.40 8.54
C LEU A 65 -4.98 19.48 7.87
N ALA A 66 -6.22 19.92 7.71
CA ALA A 66 -7.27 19.14 7.05
C ALA A 66 -6.89 18.82 5.60
N LEU A 67 -6.38 19.79 4.83
CA LEU A 67 -5.96 19.57 3.44
C LEU A 67 -4.77 18.62 3.34
N VAL A 68 -3.80 18.73 4.24
CA VAL A 68 -2.64 17.82 4.29
C VAL A 68 -3.09 16.40 4.64
N LEU A 69 -3.99 16.24 5.63
CA LEU A 69 -4.49 14.91 6.00
C LEU A 69 -5.30 14.26 4.88
N ILE A 70 -6.10 15.04 4.16
CA ILE A 70 -6.82 14.53 2.97
C ILE A 70 -5.82 14.09 1.90
N GLY A 71 -4.81 14.92 1.60
CA GLY A 71 -3.76 14.58 0.64
C GLY A 71 -3.00 13.31 1.01
N LEU A 72 -2.64 13.15 2.30
CA LEU A 72 -2.00 11.94 2.82
C LEU A 72 -2.92 10.71 2.74
N GLY A 73 -4.21 10.88 3.03
CA GLY A 73 -5.18 9.78 2.94
C GLY A 73 -5.28 9.22 1.51
N PHE A 74 -5.29 10.08 0.50
CA PHE A 74 -5.28 9.66 -0.91
C PHE A 74 -3.91 9.17 -1.40
N ALA A 75 -2.82 9.65 -0.81
CA ALA A 75 -1.47 9.19 -1.13
C ALA A 75 -1.20 7.75 -0.68
N ARG A 76 -2.01 7.20 0.23
CA ARG A 76 -1.89 5.83 0.78
C ARG A 76 -0.44 5.51 1.17
N PRO A 77 0.11 6.19 2.20
CA PRO A 77 1.44 5.86 2.69
C PRO A 77 1.46 4.43 3.21
N PHE A 78 2.46 3.65 2.82
CA PHE A 78 2.69 2.32 3.37
C PHE A 78 4.15 2.20 3.83
N LEU A 79 4.33 1.43 4.87
CA LEU A 79 5.65 1.05 5.32
C LEU A 79 6.01 -0.24 4.59
N ARG A 80 6.95 -0.15 3.68
CA ARG A 80 7.57 -1.34 3.12
C ARG A 80 8.64 -1.78 4.11
N GLU A 81 8.33 -2.77 4.90
CA GLU A 81 9.35 -3.52 5.61
C GLU A 81 10.01 -4.41 4.56
N VAL A 82 11.15 -3.99 4.07
CA VAL A 82 12.01 -4.88 3.32
C VAL A 82 12.58 -5.81 4.40
N VAL A 83 11.95 -6.96 4.57
CA VAL A 83 12.62 -8.08 5.20
C VAL A 83 13.76 -8.43 4.23
N THR A 84 14.88 -7.73 4.34
CA THR A 84 16.13 -8.24 3.83
C THR A 84 16.42 -9.48 4.68
N THR A 85 15.94 -10.62 4.21
CA THR A 85 16.62 -11.84 4.51
C THR A 85 18.00 -11.61 3.88
N GLU A 86 18.96 -11.11 4.66
CA GLU A 86 20.35 -11.22 4.29
C GLU A 86 20.53 -12.72 4.07
N SER A 87 20.50 -13.09 2.82
CA SER A 87 20.85 -14.39 2.32
C SER A 87 22.37 -14.51 2.53
N ASP A 88 22.76 -14.65 3.80
CA ASP A 88 24.04 -15.24 4.13
C ASP A 88 23.88 -16.70 3.65
N GLY A 89 24.62 -17.07 2.65
CA GLY A 89 24.46 -18.16 1.67
C GLY A 89 24.06 -19.58 2.13
N ASP A 90 23.50 -19.78 3.33
CA ASP A 90 23.14 -21.08 3.89
C ASP A 90 21.74 -21.13 4.53
N VAL A 91 20.91 -20.08 4.41
CA VAL A 91 19.57 -20.14 4.99
C VAL A 91 18.59 -20.71 3.97
N VAL A 92 18.26 -21.97 4.11
CA VAL A 92 17.19 -22.63 3.34
C VAL A 92 15.85 -21.95 3.64
N GLN A 93 15.23 -21.40 2.62
CA GLN A 93 13.92 -20.75 2.71
C GLN A 93 12.79 -21.76 2.45
N ALA A 94 11.71 -21.64 3.22
CA ALA A 94 10.48 -22.34 2.92
C ALA A 94 9.45 -21.36 2.35
N VAL A 95 9.06 -21.60 1.13
CA VAL A 95 8.11 -20.76 0.40
C VAL A 95 6.81 -21.54 0.16
N THR A 96 5.68 -20.91 0.48
CA THR A 96 4.36 -21.43 0.12
C THR A 96 3.66 -20.43 -0.79
N ILE A 97 3.43 -20.81 -2.04
CA ILE A 97 2.70 -19.98 -3.02
C ILE A 97 1.21 -20.31 -2.90
N LEU A 98 0.41 -19.30 -2.59
CA LEU A 98 -1.04 -19.38 -2.60
C LEU A 98 -1.59 -18.81 -3.90
N VAL A 99 -2.24 -19.63 -4.71
CA VAL A 99 -2.81 -19.22 -6.00
C VAL A 99 -4.34 -19.22 -5.90
N ASP A 100 -4.92 -18.06 -6.08
CA ASP A 100 -6.38 -17.91 -6.12
C ASP A 100 -6.92 -18.44 -7.47
N LYS A 101 -7.85 -19.39 -7.42
CA LYS A 101 -8.53 -19.92 -8.59
C LYS A 101 -10.02 -19.59 -8.63
N SER A 102 -10.48 -18.63 -7.83
CA SER A 102 -11.88 -18.22 -7.77
C SER A 102 -12.37 -17.58 -9.09
N ALA A 103 -13.67 -17.36 -9.18
CA ALA A 103 -14.33 -16.79 -10.35
C ALA A 103 -13.75 -15.41 -10.78
N SER A 104 -13.21 -14.64 -9.87
CA SER A 104 -12.57 -13.34 -10.15
C SER A 104 -11.32 -13.46 -11.03
N MET A 105 -10.65 -14.62 -11.00
CA MET A 105 -9.44 -14.91 -11.76
C MET A 105 -9.71 -15.27 -13.23
N ARG A 106 -10.97 -15.41 -13.61
CA ARG A 106 -11.38 -15.70 -15.01
C ARG A 106 -11.38 -14.46 -15.93
N ARG A 107 -10.97 -13.31 -15.42
CA ARG A 107 -10.85 -12.10 -16.26
C ARG A 107 -9.75 -12.29 -17.27
N GLU A 108 -9.96 -11.72 -18.46
CA GLU A 108 -9.00 -11.75 -19.56
C GLU A 108 -7.62 -11.25 -19.12
N GLY A 109 -6.58 -12.03 -19.43
CA GLY A 109 -5.18 -11.71 -19.14
C GLY A 109 -4.73 -11.98 -17.70
N ILE A 110 -5.62 -12.30 -16.75
CA ILE A 110 -5.22 -12.58 -15.36
C ILE A 110 -4.62 -13.97 -15.24
N TYR A 111 -5.16 -14.92 -15.97
CA TYR A 111 -4.65 -16.29 -15.97
C TYR A 111 -3.18 -16.37 -16.39
N GLU A 112 -2.86 -15.71 -17.49
CA GLU A 112 -1.49 -15.64 -18.02
C GLU A 112 -0.54 -14.88 -17.07
N GLN A 113 -1.03 -13.83 -16.42
CA GLN A 113 -0.24 -13.10 -15.42
C GLN A 113 0.09 -13.95 -14.20
N VAL A 114 -0.87 -14.73 -13.70
CA VAL A 114 -0.63 -15.63 -12.56
C VAL A 114 0.41 -16.68 -12.92
N GLN A 115 0.32 -17.29 -14.09
CA GLN A 115 1.29 -18.26 -14.55
C GLN A 115 2.70 -17.65 -14.64
N GLN A 116 2.81 -16.44 -15.17
CA GLN A 116 4.08 -15.74 -15.27
C GLN A 116 4.67 -15.45 -13.88
N ILE A 117 3.85 -14.92 -12.94
CA ILE A 117 4.30 -14.61 -11.58
C ILE A 117 4.77 -15.87 -10.84
N VAL A 118 4.07 -17.00 -11.02
CA VAL A 118 4.50 -18.28 -10.43
C VAL A 118 5.87 -18.69 -10.96
N ARG A 119 6.10 -18.63 -12.28
CA ARG A 119 7.40 -18.94 -12.88
C ARG A 119 8.50 -18.00 -12.36
N GLU A 120 8.27 -16.69 -12.40
CA GLU A 120 9.24 -15.70 -11.93
C GLU A 120 9.60 -15.92 -10.44
N THR A 121 8.60 -16.20 -9.60
CA THR A 121 8.84 -16.48 -8.17
C THR A 121 9.69 -17.74 -7.98
N VAL A 122 9.47 -18.76 -8.80
CA VAL A 122 10.24 -20.00 -8.72
C VAL A 122 11.67 -19.83 -9.22
N ASP A 123 11.86 -19.02 -10.25
CA ASP A 123 13.20 -18.72 -10.80
C ASP A 123 14.08 -17.95 -9.79
N GLU A 124 13.47 -17.26 -8.82
CA GLU A 124 14.19 -16.57 -7.73
C GLU A 124 14.61 -17.50 -6.60
N LEU A 125 14.10 -18.76 -6.56
CA LEU A 125 14.42 -19.72 -5.50
C LEU A 125 15.78 -20.36 -5.72
N GLY A 126 16.51 -20.53 -4.62
CA GLY A 126 17.78 -21.28 -4.59
C GLY A 126 17.58 -22.80 -4.67
N ASP A 127 18.66 -23.51 -4.96
CA ASP A 127 18.64 -24.98 -5.06
C ASP A 127 18.25 -25.67 -3.75
N GLN A 128 18.50 -25.04 -2.61
CA GLN A 128 18.19 -25.56 -1.28
C GLN A 128 16.79 -25.17 -0.80
N ASP A 129 16.14 -24.22 -1.49
CA ASP A 129 14.85 -23.69 -1.04
C ASP A 129 13.73 -24.72 -1.23
N GLN A 130 12.79 -24.68 -0.31
CA GLN A 130 11.64 -25.56 -0.29
C GLN A 130 10.41 -24.82 -0.80
N LEU A 131 9.65 -25.46 -1.67
CA LEU A 131 8.46 -24.87 -2.28
C LEU A 131 7.25 -25.77 -2.08
N SER A 132 6.13 -25.17 -1.71
CA SER A 132 4.80 -25.75 -1.87
C SER A 132 3.88 -24.81 -2.62
N VAL A 133 2.96 -25.34 -3.42
CA VAL A 133 1.99 -24.55 -4.18
C VAL A 133 0.58 -25.04 -3.84
N VAL A 134 -0.24 -24.12 -3.39
CA VAL A 134 -1.61 -24.38 -2.94
C VAL A 134 -2.57 -23.49 -3.71
N ALA A 135 -3.49 -24.10 -4.46
CA ALA A 135 -4.58 -23.36 -5.09
C ALA A 135 -5.78 -23.30 -4.15
N PHE A 136 -6.43 -22.16 -4.12
CA PHE A 136 -7.60 -21.96 -3.28
C PHE A 136 -8.74 -21.23 -4.00
N SER A 137 -9.97 -21.59 -3.62
CA SER A 137 -11.20 -20.87 -3.94
C SER A 137 -12.12 -20.96 -2.73
N ASP A 138 -13.24 -21.59 -2.82
CA ASP A 138 -14.09 -22.07 -1.73
C ASP A 138 -13.40 -23.20 -0.96
N THR A 139 -12.70 -24.05 -1.68
CA THR A 139 -11.88 -25.14 -1.16
C THR A 139 -10.40 -24.89 -1.46
N THR A 140 -9.55 -25.60 -0.71
CA THR A 140 -8.11 -25.51 -0.89
C THR A 140 -7.58 -26.84 -1.43
N VAL A 141 -6.77 -26.77 -2.49
CA VAL A 141 -6.16 -27.93 -3.14
C VAL A 141 -4.66 -27.71 -3.26
N ARG A 142 -3.88 -28.67 -2.77
CA ARG A 142 -2.43 -28.64 -2.93
C ARG A 142 -2.07 -29.12 -4.32
N LEU A 143 -1.40 -28.24 -5.10
CA LEU A 143 -0.94 -28.54 -6.44
C LEU A 143 0.48 -29.15 -6.44
N LEU A 144 1.32 -28.69 -5.50
CA LEU A 144 2.68 -29.17 -5.34
C LEU A 144 2.99 -29.33 -3.85
N ASP A 145 3.41 -30.53 -3.47
CA ASP A 145 3.91 -30.83 -2.14
C ASP A 145 5.39 -30.47 -2.02
N ARG A 146 5.78 -29.96 -0.87
CA ARG A 146 7.15 -29.62 -0.53
C ARG A 146 8.10 -30.80 -0.66
N GLU A 147 7.67 -31.99 -0.20
CA GLU A 147 8.46 -33.21 -0.30
C GLU A 147 8.83 -33.56 -1.75
N LYS A 148 7.86 -33.39 -2.68
CA LYS A 148 8.10 -33.62 -4.11
C LYS A 148 9.09 -32.63 -4.67
N TRP A 149 9.00 -31.38 -4.27
CA TRP A 149 9.94 -30.34 -4.70
C TRP A 149 11.36 -30.60 -4.22
N THR A 150 11.52 -30.96 -2.94
CA THR A 150 12.83 -31.23 -2.32
C THR A 150 13.48 -32.48 -2.88
N ALA A 151 12.69 -33.49 -3.24
CA ALA A 151 13.20 -34.73 -3.83
C ALA A 151 13.59 -34.58 -5.32
N ALA A 152 13.08 -33.56 -6.01
CA ALA A 152 13.29 -33.35 -7.44
C ALA A 152 14.64 -32.64 -7.72
N ASN A 153 15.30 -33.06 -8.81
CA ASN A 153 16.46 -32.34 -9.33
C ASN A 153 16.01 -31.09 -10.14
N SER A 154 16.96 -30.19 -10.49
CA SER A 154 16.65 -28.91 -11.18
C SER A 154 15.85 -29.08 -12.46
N GLY A 155 16.10 -30.14 -13.24
CA GLY A 155 15.35 -30.43 -14.49
C GLY A 155 13.92 -30.92 -14.20
N GLU A 156 13.73 -31.73 -13.17
CA GLU A 156 12.42 -32.21 -12.73
C GLU A 156 11.61 -31.11 -12.07
N ARG A 157 12.22 -30.15 -11.38
CA ARG A 157 11.54 -29.00 -10.79
C ARG A 157 10.83 -28.14 -11.83
N SER A 158 11.49 -27.89 -12.96
CA SER A 158 10.87 -27.16 -14.07
C SER A 158 9.64 -27.90 -14.60
N ALA A 159 9.71 -29.22 -14.76
CA ALA A 159 8.57 -30.03 -15.18
C ALA A 159 7.42 -30.04 -14.15
N LEU A 160 7.76 -30.03 -12.82
CA LEU A 160 6.74 -29.93 -11.77
C LEU A 160 6.00 -28.60 -11.83
N ILE A 161 6.71 -27.50 -12.05
CA ILE A 161 6.08 -26.17 -12.17
C ILE A 161 5.21 -26.06 -13.40
N GLU A 162 5.69 -26.54 -14.58
CA GLU A 162 4.84 -26.60 -15.77
C GLU A 162 3.58 -27.43 -15.52
N GLY A 163 3.68 -28.56 -14.83
CA GLY A 163 2.52 -29.36 -14.43
C GLY A 163 1.56 -28.62 -13.50
N VAL A 164 2.07 -27.81 -12.57
CA VAL A 164 1.26 -26.96 -11.68
C VAL A 164 0.55 -25.88 -12.50
N VAL A 165 1.26 -25.21 -13.39
CA VAL A 165 0.76 -24.14 -14.24
C VAL A 165 -0.31 -24.68 -15.21
N ASP A 166 -0.09 -25.85 -15.81
CA ASP A 166 -1.04 -26.49 -16.73
C ASP A 166 -2.30 -27.00 -16.01
N THR A 167 -2.16 -27.40 -14.74
CA THR A 167 -3.29 -27.88 -13.92
C THR A 167 -4.09 -26.73 -13.31
N TYR A 168 -3.50 -25.52 -13.22
CA TYR A 168 -4.19 -24.37 -12.69
C TYR A 168 -5.25 -23.89 -13.68
N GLU A 169 -6.52 -24.00 -13.30
CA GLU A 169 -7.66 -23.49 -14.04
C GLU A 169 -8.59 -22.77 -13.06
N PRO A 170 -8.92 -21.48 -13.33
CA PRO A 170 -9.87 -20.74 -12.53
C PRO A 170 -11.26 -21.36 -12.55
N ASP A 171 -11.88 -21.54 -11.40
CA ASP A 171 -13.24 -22.07 -11.24
C ASP A 171 -14.31 -20.97 -11.11
N TRP A 172 -15.54 -21.34 -10.84
CA TRP A 172 -16.66 -20.42 -10.63
C TRP A 172 -17.01 -20.23 -9.15
N MET A 173 -16.15 -20.70 -8.26
CA MET A 173 -16.37 -20.65 -6.83
C MET A 173 -16.00 -19.29 -6.20
N SER A 174 -16.43 -19.08 -4.99
CA SER A 174 -16.05 -17.91 -4.18
C SER A 174 -14.61 -18.02 -3.67
N THR A 175 -14.08 -16.92 -3.15
CA THR A 175 -12.74 -16.87 -2.54
C THR A 175 -12.81 -17.02 -1.03
N ASN A 176 -12.06 -17.96 -0.46
CA ASN A 176 -11.86 -18.13 0.98
C ASN A 176 -10.38 -17.94 1.36
N THR A 177 -9.91 -16.71 1.26
CA THR A 177 -8.53 -16.33 1.56
C THR A 177 -8.12 -16.64 2.98
N GLY A 178 -9.06 -16.52 3.95
CA GLY A 178 -8.78 -16.82 5.36
C GLY A 178 -8.41 -18.27 5.61
N SER A 179 -9.09 -19.21 4.93
CA SER A 179 -8.75 -20.64 5.00
C SER A 179 -7.40 -20.93 4.36
N ALA A 180 -7.13 -20.32 3.20
CA ALA A 180 -5.87 -20.50 2.49
C ALA A 180 -4.67 -20.01 3.31
N MET A 181 -4.77 -18.81 3.88
CA MET A 181 -3.71 -18.25 4.74
C MET A 181 -3.45 -19.11 5.99
N ARG A 182 -4.51 -19.66 6.59
CA ARG A 182 -4.34 -20.55 7.75
C ARG A 182 -3.58 -21.81 7.38
N ILE A 183 -3.91 -22.44 6.24
CA ILE A 183 -3.20 -23.64 5.77
C ILE A 183 -1.73 -23.33 5.50
N ALA A 184 -1.43 -22.20 4.83
CA ALA A 184 -0.06 -21.80 4.58
C ALA A 184 0.71 -21.52 5.89
N ALA A 185 0.07 -20.87 6.86
CA ALA A 185 0.68 -20.63 8.16
C ALA A 185 0.94 -21.93 8.93
N ASP A 186 0.02 -22.88 8.90
CA ASP A 186 0.18 -24.18 9.53
C ASP A 186 1.33 -25.00 8.88
N GLU A 187 1.45 -24.95 7.54
CA GLU A 187 2.55 -25.59 6.82
C GLU A 187 3.92 -25.02 7.17
N LEU A 188 4.02 -23.69 7.26
CA LEU A 188 5.26 -23.00 7.64
C LEU A 188 5.61 -23.21 9.12
N ALA A 189 4.61 -23.29 9.99
CA ALA A 189 4.83 -23.56 11.42
C ALA A 189 5.32 -24.99 11.69
N GLN A 190 4.80 -25.98 10.97
CA GLN A 190 5.25 -27.38 11.08
C GLN A 190 6.72 -27.51 10.72
N GLU A 191 7.16 -26.86 9.64
CA GLU A 191 8.56 -26.87 9.24
C GLU A 191 9.49 -26.23 10.27
N SER A 192 9.06 -25.10 10.86
CA SER A 192 9.85 -24.43 11.91
C SER A 192 10.09 -25.36 13.10
N GLN A 193 9.16 -26.26 13.40
CA GLN A 193 9.31 -27.25 14.47
C GLN A 193 10.21 -28.45 14.06
N GLU A 194 10.15 -28.87 12.80
CA GLU A 194 11.02 -29.97 12.30
C GLU A 194 12.49 -29.55 12.23
N ARG A 195 12.79 -28.29 11.99
CA ARG A 195 14.17 -27.76 11.99
C ARG A 195 14.77 -27.59 13.39
N LEU A 196 13.95 -27.58 14.44
CA LEU A 196 14.39 -27.41 15.83
C LEU A 196 14.65 -28.75 16.56
N ASN A 197 14.29 -29.90 15.98
CA ASN A 197 14.51 -31.22 16.49
C ASN A 197 15.63 -31.95 15.72
#